data_0721937dc101a6a3d23be78f9f1e8699
#
_entry.id   0721937dc101a6a3d23be78f9f1e8699
#
_cell.length_a   1.000
_cell.length_b   1.000
_cell.length_c   1.000
_cell.angle_alpha   90.00
_cell.angle_beta   90.00
_cell.angle_gamma   90.00
#
_symmetry.space_group_name_H-M   'P 1'
#
loop_
_entity.id
_entity.type
_entity.pdbx_description
1 polymer ?
#
loop_
_entity_poly.entity_id
_entity_poly.type
_entity_poly.pdbx_seq_one_letter_code
_entity_poly.pdbx_strand_id
1 'polypeptide(L)'
;GSFGAYQKIYGPLAFVPIFLLWIYLGWSSILFGASFASSMSAFRYQPVALRLPLGFELYGLLRMLGRFRQARAQGRGLHSDEIQQLEPILTDALVQDMLGKLDGIAVVSRAEGGEWLLARDLDDVSIGELYEACHLRVPVAEAHLPHREDALGTAVMEVLDGLRMP
;
A
#
# COMPACT_ATOMS: atom_id res chain seq x y z
N GLY A 1 36.92 58.03 -18.44
CA GLY A 1 36.62 57.05 -17.64
C GLY A 1 35.19 56.80 -17.14
N SER A 2 34.22 56.42 -17.99
CA SER A 2 32.83 56.16 -17.55
C SER A 2 32.58 54.74 -17.04
N PHE A 3 33.53 53.82 -17.12
CA PHE A 3 33.40 52.44 -16.64
C PHE A 3 33.34 52.32 -15.11
N GLY A 4 34.04 53.17 -14.36
CA GLY A 4 34.09 53.12 -12.90
C GLY A 4 32.81 53.58 -12.21
N ALA A 5 32.00 54.43 -12.87
CA ALA A 5 30.72 54.87 -12.33
C ALA A 5 29.65 53.77 -12.43
N TYR A 6 29.64 53.00 -13.50
CA TYR A 6 28.71 51.86 -13.69
C TYR A 6 29.01 50.73 -12.66
N GLN A 7 30.25 50.42 -12.35
CA GLN A 7 30.59 49.41 -11.33
C GLN A 7 30.13 49.82 -9.92
N LYS A 8 30.17 51.14 -9.58
CA LYS A 8 29.75 51.62 -8.26
C LYS A 8 28.24 51.60 -8.06
N ILE A 9 27.48 51.74 -9.13
CA ILE A 9 25.97 51.77 -9.06
C ILE A 9 25.40 50.38 -9.20
N TYR A 10 25.94 49.56 -10.09
CA TYR A 10 25.42 48.20 -10.34
C TYR A 10 25.96 47.14 -9.35
N GLY A 11 27.09 47.36 -8.68
CA GLY A 11 27.64 46.41 -7.71
C GLY A 11 26.68 46.08 -6.54
N PRO A 12 26.14 47.07 -5.83
CA PRO A 12 25.15 46.83 -4.78
C PRO A 12 23.80 46.32 -5.30
N LEU A 13 23.41 46.70 -6.52
CA LEU A 13 22.16 46.26 -7.14
C LEU A 13 22.21 44.81 -7.59
N ALA A 14 23.40 44.33 -8.01
CA ALA A 14 23.59 42.92 -8.39
C ALA A 14 23.59 41.97 -7.19
N PHE A 15 23.83 42.46 -5.99
CA PHE A 15 23.80 41.66 -4.76
C PHE A 15 22.37 41.14 -4.46
N VAL A 16 21.35 41.94 -4.72
CA VAL A 16 19.97 41.56 -4.45
C VAL A 16 19.52 40.30 -5.24
N PRO A 17 19.68 40.26 -6.59
CA PRO A 17 19.31 39.07 -7.35
C PRO A 17 20.17 37.84 -7.01
N ILE A 18 21.45 38.03 -6.70
CA ILE A 18 22.31 36.93 -6.27
C ILE A 18 21.87 36.37 -4.93
N PHE A 19 21.52 37.23 -3.99
CA PHE A 19 21.02 36.83 -2.67
C PHE A 19 19.65 36.09 -2.79
N LEU A 20 18.75 36.60 -3.63
CA LEU A 20 17.48 35.92 -3.90
C LEU A 20 17.68 34.56 -4.56
N LEU A 21 18.62 34.44 -5.49
CA LEU A 21 18.99 33.18 -6.12
C LEU A 21 19.53 32.18 -5.07
N TRP A 22 20.35 32.65 -4.13
CA TRP A 22 20.85 31.82 -3.04
C TRP A 22 19.73 31.27 -2.13
N ILE A 23 18.81 32.14 -1.75
CA ILE A 23 17.63 31.74 -0.97
C ILE A 23 16.80 30.72 -1.76
N TYR A 24 16.54 30.98 -3.04
CA TYR A 24 15.79 30.08 -3.90
C TYR A 24 16.45 28.70 -4.02
N LEU A 25 17.74 28.65 -4.26
CA LEU A 25 18.50 27.39 -4.32
C LEU A 25 18.47 26.64 -2.97
N GLY A 26 18.58 27.36 -1.85
CA GLY A 26 18.48 26.77 -0.51
C GLY A 26 17.13 26.10 -0.28
N TRP A 27 16.04 26.80 -0.54
CA TRP A 27 14.69 26.24 -0.41
C TRP A 27 14.42 25.10 -1.40
N SER A 28 14.86 25.22 -2.64
CA SER A 28 14.74 24.18 -3.64
C SER A 28 15.47 22.90 -3.22
N SER A 29 16.64 23.03 -2.63
CA SER A 29 17.44 21.90 -2.12
C SER A 29 16.72 21.17 -0.98
N ILE A 30 16.13 21.92 -0.04
CA ILE A 30 15.36 21.35 1.08
C ILE A 30 14.13 20.62 0.57
N LEU A 31 13.36 21.23 -0.33
CA LEU A 31 12.16 20.62 -0.90
C LEU A 31 12.48 19.37 -1.72
N PHE A 32 13.57 19.41 -2.50
CA PHE A 32 14.02 18.26 -3.26
C PHE A 32 14.45 17.11 -2.33
N GLY A 33 15.23 17.42 -1.29
CA GLY A 33 15.64 16.44 -0.29
C GLY A 33 14.46 15.81 0.45
N ALA A 34 13.47 16.60 0.85
CA ALA A 34 12.24 16.11 1.49
C ALA A 34 11.42 15.23 0.54
N SER A 35 11.27 15.63 -0.72
CA SER A 35 10.58 14.85 -1.75
C SER A 35 11.29 13.51 -2.02
N PHE A 36 12.62 13.54 -2.09
CA PHE A 36 13.43 12.33 -2.29
C PHE A 36 13.32 11.38 -1.09
N ALA A 37 13.41 11.88 0.13
CA ALA A 37 13.26 11.10 1.35
C ALA A 37 11.86 10.45 1.43
N SER A 38 10.82 11.20 1.09
CA SER A 38 9.44 10.68 1.02
C SER A 38 9.30 9.58 -0.03
N SER A 39 9.91 9.75 -1.20
CA SER A 39 9.89 8.74 -2.26
C SER A 39 10.61 7.45 -1.86
N MET A 40 11.73 7.55 -1.15
CA MET A 40 12.47 6.38 -0.67
C MET A 40 11.68 5.59 0.39
N SER A 41 10.94 6.25 1.26
CA SER A 41 10.11 5.57 2.26
C SER A 41 8.93 4.81 1.62
N ALA A 42 8.43 5.29 0.48
CA ALA A 42 7.41 4.61 -0.31
C ALA A 42 7.96 3.39 -1.10
N PHE A 43 9.27 3.37 -1.38
CA PHE A 43 9.93 2.27 -2.08
C PHE A 43 10.34 1.15 -1.10
N ARG A 44 9.36 0.46 -0.52
CA ARG A 44 9.62 -0.86 0.05
C ARG A 44 9.80 -1.83 -1.11
N TYR A 45 11.05 -2.12 -1.45
CA TYR A 45 11.40 -3.06 -2.51
C TYR A 45 10.93 -4.46 -2.13
N GLN A 46 9.79 -4.88 -2.69
CA GLN A 46 9.39 -6.27 -2.62
C GLN A 46 9.98 -7.01 -3.82
N PRO A 47 10.74 -8.08 -3.60
CA PRO A 47 11.19 -8.94 -4.69
C PRO A 47 10.02 -9.40 -5.54
N VAL A 48 10.16 -9.34 -6.86
CA VAL A 48 9.10 -9.75 -7.81
C VAL A 48 8.62 -11.17 -7.55
N ALA A 49 9.51 -12.04 -7.06
CA ALA A 49 9.19 -13.42 -6.70
C ALA A 49 8.20 -13.56 -5.52
N LEU A 50 8.05 -12.53 -4.69
CA LEU A 50 7.12 -12.53 -3.56
C LEU A 50 5.81 -11.80 -3.87
N ARG A 51 5.66 -11.23 -5.06
CA ARG A 51 4.43 -10.55 -5.45
C ARG A 51 3.37 -11.56 -5.85
N LEU A 52 2.15 -11.28 -5.45
CA LEU A 52 1.00 -12.07 -5.88
C LEU A 52 0.87 -12.04 -7.41
N PRO A 53 0.79 -13.19 -8.10
CA PRO A 53 0.56 -13.22 -9.53
C PRO A 53 -0.77 -12.55 -9.90
N LEU A 54 -0.83 -11.94 -11.08
CA LEU A 54 -2.05 -11.32 -11.60
C LEU A 54 -3.18 -12.37 -11.69
N GLY A 55 -4.36 -12.01 -11.20
CA GLY A 55 -5.52 -12.89 -11.16
C GLY A 55 -5.67 -13.70 -9.88
N PHE A 56 -4.72 -13.60 -8.94
CA PHE A 56 -4.79 -14.28 -7.64
C PHE A 56 -5.16 -13.31 -6.51
N GLU A 57 -5.78 -12.19 -6.83
CA GLU A 57 -6.20 -11.19 -5.85
C GLU A 57 -7.17 -11.80 -4.80
N LEU A 58 -8.03 -12.74 -5.21
CA LEU A 58 -8.91 -13.47 -4.29
C LEU A 58 -8.11 -14.27 -3.25
N TYR A 59 -7.03 -14.94 -3.67
CA TYR A 59 -6.14 -15.64 -2.75
C TYR A 59 -5.56 -14.69 -1.69
N GLY A 60 -5.03 -13.54 -2.12
CA GLY A 60 -4.50 -12.53 -1.22
C GLY A 60 -5.55 -11.97 -0.26
N LEU A 61 -6.76 -11.70 -0.77
CA LEU A 61 -7.89 -11.21 0.02
C LEU A 61 -8.29 -12.22 1.12
N LEU A 62 -8.46 -13.48 0.76
CA LEU A 62 -8.83 -14.52 1.73
C LEU A 62 -7.76 -14.74 2.79
N ARG A 63 -6.47 -14.67 2.43
CA ARG A 63 -5.37 -14.70 3.40
C ARG A 63 -5.45 -13.52 4.36
N MET A 64 -5.65 -12.31 3.83
CA MET A 64 -5.80 -11.10 4.65
C MET A 64 -6.98 -11.22 5.62
N LEU A 65 -8.15 -11.66 5.15
CA LEU A 65 -9.32 -11.91 6.00
C LEU A 65 -9.06 -12.97 7.07
N GLY A 66 -8.31 -14.02 6.73
CA GLY A 66 -7.86 -15.02 7.71
C GLY A 66 -7.01 -14.42 8.84
N ARG A 67 -6.13 -13.45 8.52
CA ARG A 67 -5.35 -12.70 9.54
C ARG A 67 -6.27 -11.82 10.40
N PHE A 68 -7.25 -11.16 9.81
CA PHE A 68 -8.24 -10.41 10.58
C PHE A 68 -9.04 -11.31 11.54
N ARG A 69 -9.45 -12.50 11.10
CA ARG A 69 -10.11 -13.49 11.97
C ARG A 69 -9.23 -13.88 13.15
N GLN A 70 -7.94 -14.14 12.91
CA GLN A 70 -6.97 -14.45 13.97
C GLN A 70 -6.80 -13.29 14.96
N ALA A 71 -6.68 -12.05 14.45
CA ALA A 71 -6.56 -10.86 15.28
C ALA A 71 -7.81 -10.61 16.12
N ARG A 72 -9.01 -10.78 15.52
CA ARG A 72 -10.29 -10.68 16.22
C ARG A 72 -10.41 -11.69 17.37
N ALA A 73 -9.95 -12.91 17.15
CA ALA A 73 -9.92 -13.93 18.23
C ALA A 73 -9.01 -13.52 19.40
N GLN A 74 -8.04 -12.64 19.17
CA GLN A 74 -7.16 -12.04 20.18
C GLN A 74 -7.70 -10.70 20.72
N GLY A 75 -8.87 -10.24 20.26
CA GLY A 75 -9.49 -8.98 20.68
C GLY A 75 -8.77 -7.72 20.18
N ARG A 76 -8.02 -7.80 19.07
CA ARG A 76 -7.24 -6.68 18.52
C ARG A 76 -7.54 -6.45 17.03
N GLY A 77 -7.21 -5.24 16.56
CA GLY A 77 -7.15 -4.90 15.16
C GLY A 77 -5.78 -5.15 14.53
N LEU A 78 -5.64 -4.83 13.26
CA LEU A 78 -4.40 -4.92 12.50
C LEU A 78 -4.09 -3.58 11.82
N HIS A 79 -2.86 -3.15 11.91
CA HIS A 79 -2.36 -2.04 11.11
C HIS A 79 -1.94 -2.51 9.71
N SER A 80 -2.02 -1.63 8.72
CA SER A 80 -1.62 -1.95 7.33
C SER A 80 -0.19 -2.51 7.24
N ASP A 81 0.72 -1.93 8.03
CA ASP A 81 2.12 -2.38 8.09
C ASP A 81 2.25 -3.79 8.67
N GLU A 82 1.44 -4.12 9.66
CA GLU A 82 1.41 -5.44 10.27
C GLU A 82 0.87 -6.49 9.31
N ILE A 83 -0.17 -6.14 8.54
CA ILE A 83 -0.71 -7.02 7.48
C ILE A 83 0.38 -7.37 6.47
N GLN A 84 1.19 -6.39 6.04
CA GLN A 84 2.30 -6.63 5.12
C GLN A 84 3.41 -7.49 5.72
N GLN A 85 3.69 -7.36 7.02
CA GLN A 85 4.66 -8.20 7.71
C GLN A 85 4.18 -9.65 7.80
N LEU A 86 2.89 -9.86 8.08
CA LEU A 86 2.27 -11.18 8.16
C LEU A 86 2.10 -11.84 6.79
N GLU A 87 1.83 -11.03 5.76
CA GLU A 87 1.62 -11.48 4.38
C GLU A 87 2.48 -10.68 3.40
N PRO A 88 3.78 -10.99 3.30
CA PRO A 88 4.71 -10.25 2.45
C PRO A 88 4.38 -10.29 0.95
N ILE A 89 3.49 -11.20 0.54
CA ILE A 89 2.99 -11.30 -0.84
C ILE A 89 2.09 -10.15 -1.24
N LEU A 90 1.48 -9.45 -0.25
CA LEU A 90 0.59 -8.33 -0.48
C LEU A 90 1.39 -7.03 -0.53
N THR A 91 1.35 -6.35 -1.66
CA THR A 91 1.95 -5.01 -1.77
C THR A 91 1.13 -3.99 -0.99
N ASP A 92 1.76 -2.91 -0.53
CA ASP A 92 1.06 -1.84 0.19
C ASP A 92 -0.15 -1.31 -0.60
N ALA A 93 0.05 -1.05 -1.89
CA ALA A 93 -1.03 -0.58 -2.77
C ALA A 93 -2.21 -1.57 -2.83
N LEU A 94 -1.92 -2.87 -2.87
CA LEU A 94 -2.96 -3.91 -2.90
C LEU A 94 -3.69 -4.01 -1.56
N VAL A 95 -2.97 -3.93 -0.44
CA VAL A 95 -3.56 -3.92 0.92
C VAL A 95 -4.49 -2.72 1.08
N GLN A 96 -4.05 -1.51 0.71
CA GLN A 96 -4.87 -0.30 0.81
C GLN A 96 -6.11 -0.35 -0.09
N ASP A 97 -5.97 -0.85 -1.32
CA ASP A 97 -7.09 -1.02 -2.25
C ASP A 97 -8.12 -2.03 -1.70
N MET A 98 -7.66 -3.18 -1.20
CA MET A 98 -8.51 -4.21 -0.61
C MET A 98 -9.21 -3.70 0.66
N LEU A 99 -8.49 -3.03 1.55
CA LEU A 99 -9.07 -2.46 2.77
C LEU A 99 -10.14 -1.42 2.46
N GLY A 100 -9.90 -0.53 1.48
CA GLY A 100 -10.88 0.45 1.05
C GLY A 100 -12.17 -0.18 0.49
N LYS A 101 -12.04 -1.26 -0.29
CA LYS A 101 -13.18 -2.01 -0.82
C LYS A 101 -13.95 -2.75 0.25
N LEU A 102 -13.25 -3.39 1.19
CA LEU A 102 -13.87 -4.10 2.32
C LEU A 102 -14.57 -3.14 3.31
N ASP A 103 -14.04 -1.94 3.50
CA ASP A 103 -14.67 -0.88 4.29
C ASP A 103 -15.98 -0.42 3.62
N GLY A 104 -15.97 -0.28 2.28
CA GLY A 104 -17.16 0.07 1.50
C GLY A 104 -18.35 -0.90 1.66
N ILE A 105 -18.10 -2.17 1.98
CA ILE A 105 -19.12 -3.19 2.27
C ILE A 105 -19.21 -3.52 3.77
N ALA A 106 -18.61 -2.70 4.62
CA ALA A 106 -18.60 -2.83 6.07
C ALA A 106 -18.15 -4.20 6.61
N VAL A 107 -17.27 -4.89 5.89
CA VAL A 107 -16.62 -6.13 6.37
C VAL A 107 -15.48 -5.78 7.34
N VAL A 108 -14.72 -4.72 7.05
CA VAL A 108 -13.76 -4.14 7.98
C VAL A 108 -14.14 -2.69 8.27
N SER A 109 -13.66 -2.16 9.37
CA SER A 109 -13.81 -0.75 9.72
C SER A 109 -12.52 -0.23 10.34
N ARG A 110 -12.25 1.05 10.13
CA ARG A 110 -11.08 1.70 10.72
C ARG A 110 -11.39 2.24 12.09
N ALA A 111 -10.63 1.83 13.11
CA ALA A 111 -10.74 2.35 14.46
C ALA A 111 -10.05 3.72 14.61
N GLU A 112 -10.38 4.45 15.68
CA GLU A 112 -9.77 5.76 16.01
C GLU A 112 -8.24 5.68 16.15
N GLY A 113 -7.70 4.55 16.62
CA GLY A 113 -6.27 4.28 16.70
C GLY A 113 -5.57 4.05 15.36
N GLY A 114 -6.33 4.04 14.25
CA GLY A 114 -5.80 3.81 12.90
C GLY A 114 -5.66 2.34 12.51
N GLU A 115 -5.96 1.42 13.43
CA GLU A 115 -6.04 -0.01 13.16
C GLU A 115 -7.34 -0.38 12.43
N TRP A 116 -7.30 -1.48 11.71
CA TRP A 116 -8.45 -2.04 11.03
C TRP A 116 -9.03 -3.18 11.87
N LEU A 117 -10.34 -3.16 12.02
CA LEU A 117 -11.11 -4.17 12.76
C LEU A 117 -12.03 -4.93 11.83
N LEU A 118 -12.23 -6.21 12.09
CA LEU A 118 -13.25 -7.00 11.43
C LEU A 118 -14.62 -6.60 12.00
N ALA A 119 -15.42 -5.87 11.22
CA ALA A 119 -16.71 -5.32 11.63
C ALA A 119 -17.86 -6.35 11.55
N ARG A 120 -17.80 -7.24 10.54
CA ARG A 120 -18.77 -8.34 10.38
C ARG A 120 -18.14 -9.69 10.69
N ASP A 121 -18.98 -10.69 10.99
CA ASP A 121 -18.52 -12.07 11.06
C ASP A 121 -18.24 -12.58 9.63
N LEU A 122 -17.12 -13.27 9.45
CA LEU A 122 -16.78 -13.82 8.12
C LEU A 122 -17.71 -14.95 7.69
N ASP A 123 -18.38 -15.59 8.64
CA ASP A 123 -19.36 -16.63 8.34
C ASP A 123 -20.64 -16.05 7.69
N ASP A 124 -20.89 -14.74 7.86
CA ASP A 124 -22.00 -13.98 7.24
C ASP A 124 -21.61 -13.32 5.91
N VAL A 125 -20.34 -13.44 5.47
CA VAL A 125 -19.84 -12.82 4.26
C VAL A 125 -19.69 -13.87 3.16
N SER A 126 -20.45 -13.73 2.08
CA SER A 126 -20.34 -14.66 0.97
C SER A 126 -19.12 -14.33 0.07
N ILE A 127 -18.54 -15.37 -0.54
CA ILE A 127 -17.48 -15.18 -1.52
C ILE A 127 -17.97 -14.37 -2.73
N GLY A 128 -19.24 -14.53 -3.11
CA GLY A 128 -19.86 -13.75 -4.18
C GLY A 128 -19.89 -12.26 -3.87
N GLU A 129 -20.24 -11.87 -2.64
CA GLU A 129 -20.22 -10.48 -2.17
C GLU A 129 -18.81 -9.89 -2.23
N LEU A 130 -17.80 -10.65 -1.78
CA LEU A 130 -16.39 -10.24 -1.87
C LEU A 130 -15.93 -10.09 -3.32
N TYR A 131 -16.36 -11.01 -4.17
CA TYR A 131 -16.01 -11.01 -5.58
C TYR A 131 -16.55 -9.77 -6.31
N GLU A 132 -17.83 -9.44 -6.10
CA GLU A 132 -18.47 -8.26 -6.69
C GLU A 132 -17.89 -6.96 -6.15
N ALA A 133 -17.77 -6.84 -4.82
CA ALA A 133 -17.31 -5.62 -4.17
C ALA A 133 -15.83 -5.30 -4.49
N CYS A 134 -14.99 -6.32 -4.54
CA CYS A 134 -13.57 -6.16 -4.80
C CYS A 134 -13.21 -6.22 -6.28
N HIS A 135 -14.16 -6.45 -7.18
CA HIS A 135 -13.94 -6.63 -8.63
C HIS A 135 -12.80 -7.63 -8.91
N LEU A 136 -12.87 -8.78 -8.23
CA LEU A 136 -11.81 -9.78 -8.30
C LEU A 136 -11.81 -10.52 -9.64
N ARG A 137 -10.66 -11.01 -10.03
CA ARG A 137 -10.51 -11.85 -11.22
C ARG A 137 -10.46 -13.32 -10.80
N VAL A 138 -11.10 -14.19 -11.59
CA VAL A 138 -10.96 -15.63 -11.40
C VAL A 138 -9.59 -16.04 -11.95
N PRO A 139 -8.77 -16.75 -11.19
CA PRO A 139 -7.50 -17.25 -11.68
C PRO A 139 -7.74 -18.33 -12.75
N VAL A 140 -7.32 -18.05 -13.99
CA VAL A 140 -7.47 -18.95 -15.13
C VAL A 140 -6.29 -19.90 -15.29
N ALA A 141 -5.12 -19.55 -14.72
CA ALA A 141 -3.89 -20.30 -14.85
C ALA A 141 -3.40 -20.84 -13.50
N GLU A 142 -2.74 -21.99 -13.52
CA GLU A 142 -1.99 -22.46 -12.37
C GLU A 142 -0.77 -21.56 -12.15
N ALA A 143 -0.58 -21.08 -10.93
CA ALA A 143 0.57 -20.30 -10.55
C ALA A 143 1.18 -20.85 -9.26
N HIS A 144 2.49 -20.70 -9.13
CA HIS A 144 3.17 -21.03 -7.87
C HIS A 144 2.86 -19.92 -6.85
N LEU A 145 1.99 -20.24 -5.89
CA LEU A 145 1.58 -19.30 -4.84
C LEU A 145 2.49 -19.42 -3.64
N PRO A 146 3.02 -18.30 -3.13
CA PRO A 146 3.77 -18.28 -1.88
C PRO A 146 2.89 -18.74 -0.71
N HIS A 147 3.50 -19.43 0.27
CA HIS A 147 2.81 -19.88 1.49
C HIS A 147 1.59 -20.80 1.26
N ARG A 148 1.56 -21.52 0.14
CA ARG A 148 0.49 -22.47 -0.18
C ARG A 148 0.37 -23.62 0.85
N GLU A 149 1.48 -24.01 1.46
CA GLU A 149 1.60 -25.18 2.33
C GLU A 149 1.22 -24.89 3.79
N ASP A 150 1.00 -23.62 4.18
CA ASP A 150 0.56 -23.32 5.53
C ASP A 150 -0.95 -23.63 5.71
N ALA A 151 -1.40 -23.72 6.96
CA ALA A 151 -2.78 -24.09 7.28
C ALA A 151 -3.82 -23.16 6.64
N LEU A 152 -3.50 -21.85 6.55
CA LEU A 152 -4.37 -20.86 5.92
C LEU A 152 -4.35 -21.00 4.39
N GLY A 153 -3.16 -21.22 3.80
CA GLY A 153 -3.00 -21.45 2.37
C GLY A 153 -3.75 -22.68 1.89
N THR A 154 -3.68 -23.79 2.64
CA THR A 154 -4.41 -25.02 2.33
C THR A 154 -5.92 -24.79 2.34
N ALA A 155 -6.46 -24.14 3.36
CA ALA A 155 -7.89 -23.83 3.45
C ALA A 155 -8.35 -22.91 2.31
N VAL A 156 -7.57 -21.89 1.97
CA VAL A 156 -7.88 -20.96 0.86
C VAL A 156 -7.83 -21.68 -0.49
N MET A 157 -6.86 -22.58 -0.68
CA MET A 157 -6.77 -23.35 -1.94
C MET A 157 -7.97 -24.28 -2.11
N GLU A 158 -8.46 -24.90 -1.05
CA GLU A 158 -9.67 -25.74 -1.09
C GLU A 158 -10.90 -24.95 -1.58
N VAL A 159 -11.05 -23.70 -1.10
CA VAL A 159 -12.11 -22.80 -1.56
C VAL A 159 -11.92 -22.42 -3.03
N LEU A 160 -10.70 -22.09 -3.46
CA LEU A 160 -10.42 -21.73 -4.86
C LEU A 160 -10.65 -22.90 -5.82
N ASP A 161 -10.28 -24.10 -5.43
CA ASP A 161 -10.50 -25.31 -6.24
C ASP A 161 -12.00 -25.60 -6.35
N GLY A 162 -12.78 -25.35 -5.30
CA GLY A 162 -14.25 -25.43 -5.34
C GLY A 162 -14.89 -24.43 -6.33
N LEU A 163 -14.30 -23.26 -6.51
CA LEU A 163 -14.76 -22.25 -7.48
C LEU A 163 -14.37 -22.56 -8.94
N ARG A 164 -13.39 -23.43 -9.15
CA ARG A 164 -12.93 -23.86 -10.50
C ARG A 164 -13.72 -25.03 -11.06
N MET A 165 -14.46 -25.76 -10.22
CA MET A 165 -15.29 -26.83 -10.71
C MET A 165 -16.55 -26.27 -11.39
N PRO A 166 -16.87 -26.68 -12.62
CA PRO A 166 -18.07 -26.28 -13.34
C PRO A 166 -19.35 -26.81 -12.68
#